data_91f183f4e43259db1511a33e6f4c89d2
#
_entry.id   91f183f4e43259db1511a33e6f4c89d2
#
_cell.length_a   1.000
_cell.length_b   1.000
_cell.length_c   1.000
_cell.angle_alpha   90.00
_cell.angle_beta   90.00
_cell.angle_gamma   90.00
#
_symmetry.space_group_name_H-M   'P 1'
#
loop_
_entity.id
_entity.type
_entity.pdbx_description
1 polymer ?
#
loop_
_entity_poly.entity_id
_entity_poly.type
_entity_poly.pdbx_seq_one_letter_code
_entity_poly.pdbx_strand_id
1 'polypeptide(L)'
;ILLIVYFGLSSWNKKQDKKEEKETVKVTDLDESTITAIKYQVAAGEMSFEKEGDTWYYSEDKDFPLKQSKPEAIVKAAAQITADRKLEDGDSLDAYGLDDPNYSIEITEEDGTVTTVSFGDSTGTDYYVTVGDTGTVYTVASSVLDDFKTELSDFAQLDEYPSIGSGNLKKEVITENGTTTTYDSENEDQEEEVAAVAGGLGAVSLTTVADYSVEDADL
;
A
#
# COMPACT_ATOMS: atom_id res chain seq x y z
N ILE A 1 3.90 -54.89 17.44
CA ILE A 1 4.72 -53.92 18.21
C ILE A 1 5.07 -52.69 17.35
N LEU A 2 5.58 -52.84 16.09
CA LEU A 2 5.94 -51.72 15.23
C LEU A 2 4.78 -50.77 14.89
N LEU A 3 3.56 -51.29 14.71
CA LEU A 3 2.36 -50.48 14.45
C LEU A 3 1.95 -49.62 15.66
N ILE A 4 2.13 -50.12 16.86
CA ILE A 4 1.81 -49.38 18.09
C ILE A 4 2.79 -48.23 18.31
N VAL A 5 4.07 -48.46 17.99
CA VAL A 5 5.10 -47.41 18.05
C VAL A 5 4.86 -46.34 16.99
N TYR A 6 4.45 -46.73 15.77
CA TYR A 6 4.12 -45.81 14.70
C TYR A 6 2.90 -44.95 15.06
N PHE A 7 1.83 -45.53 15.57
CA PHE A 7 0.64 -44.77 16.02
C PHE A 7 0.94 -43.91 17.24
N GLY A 8 1.82 -44.36 18.13
CA GLY A 8 2.27 -43.57 19.28
C GLY A 8 3.07 -42.35 18.87
N LEU A 9 4.05 -42.50 17.95
CA LEU A 9 4.87 -41.41 17.39
C LEU A 9 4.04 -40.46 16.51
N SER A 10 3.16 -40.98 15.68
CA SER A 10 2.25 -40.21 14.86
C SER A 10 1.26 -39.39 15.71
N SER A 11 0.76 -39.96 16.82
CA SER A 11 -0.10 -39.24 17.74
C SER A 11 0.65 -38.19 18.56
N TRP A 12 1.93 -38.44 18.85
CA TRP A 12 2.78 -37.52 19.59
C TRP A 12 3.21 -36.36 18.67
N ASN A 13 3.60 -36.62 17.41
CA ASN A 13 3.84 -35.58 16.39
C ASN A 13 2.58 -34.71 16.17
N LYS A 14 1.40 -35.33 16.01
CA LYS A 14 0.15 -34.56 15.87
C LYS A 14 -0.20 -33.75 17.13
N LYS A 15 0.29 -34.12 18.30
CA LYS A 15 0.14 -33.32 19.53
C LYS A 15 1.19 -32.21 19.62
N GLN A 16 2.37 -32.40 19.02
CA GLN A 16 3.36 -31.31 18.87
C GLN A 16 2.91 -30.33 17.81
N ASP A 17 2.44 -30.80 16.64
CA ASP A 17 1.87 -29.94 15.59
C ASP A 17 0.65 -29.12 16.09
N LYS A 18 -0.13 -29.65 17.06
CA LYS A 18 -1.20 -28.91 17.74
C LYS A 18 -0.72 -28.00 18.89
N LYS A 19 0.52 -28.16 19.36
CA LYS A 19 1.13 -27.27 20.35
C LYS A 19 1.93 -26.15 19.69
N GLU A 20 2.18 -26.26 18.40
CA GLU A 20 2.76 -25.22 17.55
C GLU A 20 1.69 -24.53 16.68
N GLU A 21 0.44 -24.40 17.10
CA GLU A 21 -0.27 -23.14 16.86
C GLU A 21 0.48 -22.11 17.70
N LYS A 22 1.53 -21.52 17.11
CA LYS A 22 2.17 -20.32 17.63
C LYS A 22 1.02 -19.36 17.89
N GLU A 23 0.74 -19.05 19.15
CA GLU A 23 -0.09 -17.88 19.44
C GLU A 23 0.55 -16.74 18.69
N THR A 24 -0.14 -16.25 17.68
CA THR A 24 0.34 -15.14 16.88
C THR A 24 0.47 -13.95 17.82
N VAL A 25 1.70 -13.56 18.11
CA VAL A 25 1.95 -12.45 19.02
C VAL A 25 1.64 -11.17 18.24
N LYS A 26 0.64 -10.43 18.67
CA LYS A 26 0.30 -9.16 18.06
C LYS A 26 1.25 -8.07 18.55
N VAL A 27 1.79 -7.32 17.62
CA VAL A 27 2.55 -6.08 17.85
C VAL A 27 1.59 -4.91 17.91
N THR A 28 0.67 -4.84 16.95
CA THR A 28 -0.49 -3.95 16.96
C THR A 28 -1.78 -4.76 16.85
N ASP A 29 -2.86 -4.25 17.45
CA ASP A 29 -4.21 -4.80 17.38
C ASP A 29 -5.20 -3.64 17.54
N LEU A 30 -5.23 -2.77 16.53
CA LEU A 30 -6.03 -1.56 16.52
C LEU A 30 -7.28 -1.74 15.68
N ASP A 31 -8.32 -1.01 16.00
CA ASP A 31 -9.52 -0.95 15.18
C ASP A 31 -9.29 0.01 14.00
N GLU A 32 -9.24 -0.51 12.79
CA GLU A 32 -9.03 0.27 11.58
C GLU A 32 -10.03 1.43 11.44
N SER A 33 -11.24 1.27 11.98
CA SER A 33 -12.30 2.29 11.89
C SER A 33 -12.05 3.52 12.76
N THR A 34 -11.24 3.40 13.82
CA THR A 34 -10.89 4.51 14.71
C THR A 34 -9.66 5.29 14.28
N ILE A 35 -8.93 4.80 13.27
CA ILE A 35 -7.68 5.42 12.81
C ILE A 35 -8.00 6.64 11.95
N THR A 36 -7.43 7.79 12.35
CA THR A 36 -7.65 9.10 11.69
C THR A 36 -6.40 9.64 11.02
N ALA A 37 -5.20 9.16 11.39
CA ALA A 37 -3.99 9.53 10.68
C ALA A 37 -2.96 8.41 10.74
N ILE A 38 -2.13 8.35 9.72
CA ILE A 38 -0.97 7.49 9.69
C ILE A 38 0.21 8.24 9.08
N LYS A 39 1.35 8.15 9.76
CA LYS A 39 2.62 8.68 9.29
C LYS A 39 3.66 7.58 9.38
N TYR A 40 4.50 7.44 8.38
CA TYR A 40 5.57 6.48 8.41
C TYR A 40 6.83 7.02 7.74
N GLN A 41 7.97 6.56 8.25
CA GLN A 41 9.28 6.81 7.66
C GLN A 41 9.93 5.46 7.38
N VAL A 42 10.26 5.24 6.12
CA VAL A 42 10.95 4.05 5.61
C VAL A 42 12.08 4.46 4.67
N ALA A 43 12.82 3.49 4.12
CA ALA A 43 13.92 3.78 3.19
C ALA A 43 13.52 4.61 1.96
N ALA A 44 12.26 4.53 1.53
CA ALA A 44 11.71 5.30 0.41
C ALA A 44 11.43 6.78 0.76
N GLY A 45 11.40 7.14 2.04
CA GLY A 45 11.11 8.49 2.54
C GLY A 45 10.03 8.49 3.61
N GLU A 46 9.62 9.70 3.98
CA GLU A 46 8.50 9.95 4.89
C GLU A 46 7.21 10.12 4.09
N MET A 47 6.12 9.61 4.61
CA MET A 47 4.78 9.77 4.04
C MET A 47 3.74 9.85 5.14
N SER A 48 2.73 10.70 4.96
CA SER A 48 1.67 10.89 5.95
C SER A 48 0.32 11.09 5.28
N PHE A 49 -0.70 10.48 5.88
CA PHE A 49 -2.09 10.58 5.45
C PHE A 49 -2.96 10.91 6.65
N GLU A 50 -3.96 11.76 6.44
CA GLU A 50 -4.96 12.12 7.45
C GLU A 50 -6.37 11.94 6.90
N LYS A 51 -7.33 11.60 7.77
CA LYS A 51 -8.72 11.36 7.42
C LYS A 51 -9.60 12.50 7.91
N GLU A 52 -10.38 13.08 7.01
CA GLU A 52 -11.41 14.07 7.33
C GLU A 52 -12.78 13.50 6.95
N GLY A 53 -13.61 13.23 7.95
CA GLY A 53 -14.84 12.45 7.77
C GLY A 53 -14.53 11.05 7.25
N ASP A 54 -15.02 10.72 6.06
CA ASP A 54 -14.77 9.41 5.44
C ASP A 54 -13.66 9.43 4.37
N THR A 55 -13.00 10.57 4.17
CA THR A 55 -12.05 10.79 3.09
C THR A 55 -10.63 10.91 3.61
N TRP A 56 -9.71 10.17 3.02
CA TRP A 56 -8.28 10.27 3.27
C TRP A 56 -7.64 11.33 2.37
N TYR A 57 -6.68 12.05 2.92
CA TYR A 57 -5.87 13.06 2.23
C TYR A 57 -4.39 12.78 2.44
N TYR A 58 -3.58 13.15 1.47
CA TYR A 58 -2.14 13.25 1.67
C TYR A 58 -1.87 14.52 2.49
N SER A 59 -1.19 14.37 3.64
CA SER A 59 -1.13 15.45 4.64
C SER A 59 -0.34 16.67 4.17
N GLU A 60 0.64 16.48 3.29
CA GLU A 60 1.46 17.58 2.75
C GLU A 60 0.76 18.35 1.64
N ASP A 61 -0.17 17.71 0.91
CA ASP A 61 -0.93 18.33 -0.16
C ASP A 61 -2.32 17.66 -0.30
N LYS A 62 -3.34 18.34 0.20
CA LYS A 62 -4.73 17.85 0.17
C LYS A 62 -5.36 17.84 -1.23
N ASP A 63 -4.77 18.58 -2.17
CA ASP A 63 -5.24 18.61 -3.56
C ASP A 63 -4.71 17.40 -4.37
N PHE A 64 -3.75 16.66 -3.81
CA PHE A 64 -3.27 15.42 -4.43
C PHE A 64 -4.42 14.44 -4.68
N PRO A 65 -4.62 13.94 -5.92
CA PRO A 65 -5.72 13.04 -6.27
C PRO A 65 -5.51 11.65 -5.68
N LEU A 66 -5.75 11.50 -4.38
CA LEU A 66 -5.47 10.30 -3.61
C LEU A 66 -6.49 9.19 -3.90
N LYS A 67 -6.01 8.03 -4.32
CA LYS A 67 -6.81 6.81 -4.44
C LYS A 67 -7.12 6.24 -3.07
N GLN A 68 -8.35 6.39 -2.59
CA GLN A 68 -8.78 6.10 -1.22
C GLN A 68 -8.41 4.70 -0.71
N SER A 69 -8.47 3.69 -1.56
CA SER A 69 -8.09 2.32 -1.18
C SER A 69 -6.61 2.14 -0.82
N LYS A 70 -5.75 3.10 -1.16
CA LYS A 70 -4.31 3.03 -0.87
C LYS A 70 -4.00 3.32 0.59
N PRO A 71 -4.38 4.49 1.16
CA PRO A 71 -4.19 4.72 2.59
C PRO A 71 -4.97 3.71 3.45
N GLU A 72 -6.15 3.25 3.03
CA GLU A 72 -6.88 2.18 3.73
C GLU A 72 -6.06 0.89 3.83
N ALA A 73 -5.36 0.50 2.76
CA ALA A 73 -4.49 -0.68 2.78
C ALA A 73 -3.30 -0.49 3.73
N ILE A 74 -2.69 0.70 3.75
CA ILE A 74 -1.60 1.06 4.68
C ILE A 74 -2.08 1.01 6.13
N VAL A 75 -3.24 1.61 6.41
CA VAL A 75 -3.86 1.59 7.74
C VAL A 75 -4.10 0.15 8.21
N LYS A 76 -4.67 -0.68 7.34
CA LYS A 76 -4.92 -2.09 7.63
C LYS A 76 -3.63 -2.84 7.95
N ALA A 77 -2.57 -2.64 7.17
CA ALA A 77 -1.27 -3.25 7.40
C ALA A 77 -0.67 -2.82 8.76
N ALA A 78 -0.78 -1.52 9.10
CA ALA A 78 -0.27 -0.97 10.35
C ALA A 78 -1.09 -1.40 11.58
N ALA A 79 -2.41 -1.51 11.45
CA ALA A 79 -3.32 -1.86 12.55
C ALA A 79 -3.14 -3.29 13.05
N GLN A 80 -2.62 -4.21 12.22
CA GLN A 80 -2.59 -5.65 12.48
C GLN A 80 -1.19 -6.27 12.28
N ILE A 81 -0.15 -5.58 12.76
CA ILE A 81 1.22 -6.11 12.72
C ILE A 81 1.35 -7.29 13.67
N THR A 82 1.89 -8.39 13.18
CA THR A 82 2.14 -9.61 13.95
C THR A 82 3.62 -9.89 14.07
N ALA A 83 4.04 -10.40 15.23
CA ALA A 83 5.41 -10.79 15.50
C ALA A 83 5.61 -12.29 15.27
N ASP A 84 6.80 -12.63 14.77
CA ASP A 84 7.27 -14.00 14.75
C ASP A 84 7.65 -14.47 16.17
N ARG A 85 8.15 -13.53 16.98
CA ARG A 85 8.55 -13.80 18.34
C ARG A 85 8.54 -12.53 19.20
N LYS A 86 8.15 -12.68 20.47
CA LYS A 86 8.42 -11.74 21.55
C LYS A 86 9.71 -12.16 22.26
N LEU A 87 10.61 -11.23 22.50
CA LEU A 87 11.83 -11.49 23.26
C LEU A 87 11.52 -11.41 24.77
N GLU A 88 11.72 -12.53 25.45
CA GLU A 88 11.70 -12.55 26.92
C GLU A 88 13.14 -12.32 27.42
N ASP A 89 13.30 -11.50 28.44
CA ASP A 89 14.62 -11.19 29.04
C ASP A 89 15.65 -10.62 28.02
N GLY A 90 15.18 -9.72 27.10
CA GLY A 90 16.03 -9.06 26.13
C GLY A 90 17.04 -8.08 26.75
N ASP A 91 18.02 -7.68 25.96
CA ASP A 91 18.95 -6.60 26.27
C ASP A 91 18.25 -5.23 26.24
N SER A 92 19.01 -4.14 26.48
CA SER A 92 18.50 -2.77 26.33
C SER A 92 18.16 -2.45 24.86
N LEU A 93 17.27 -1.47 24.63
CA LEU A 93 16.78 -1.12 23.29
C LEU A 93 17.90 -0.75 22.31
N ASP A 94 19.00 -0.17 22.78
CA ASP A 94 20.18 0.18 21.98
C ASP A 94 20.87 -1.06 21.38
N ALA A 95 20.80 -2.21 22.05
CA ALA A 95 21.35 -3.47 21.51
C ALA A 95 20.59 -4.00 20.29
N TYR A 96 19.43 -3.46 20.02
CA TYR A 96 18.54 -3.81 18.91
C TYR A 96 18.38 -2.67 17.89
N GLY A 97 19.12 -1.54 18.07
CA GLY A 97 18.97 -0.34 17.24
C GLY A 97 17.62 0.36 17.41
N LEU A 98 16.97 0.20 18.58
CA LEU A 98 15.63 0.75 18.85
C LEU A 98 15.67 2.06 19.65
N ASP A 99 16.84 2.55 20.04
CA ASP A 99 17.05 3.88 20.59
C ASP A 99 17.20 4.96 19.51
N ASP A 100 17.60 4.56 18.29
CA ASP A 100 17.63 5.37 17.07
C ASP A 100 17.09 4.51 15.89
N PRO A 101 15.78 4.30 15.82
CA PRO A 101 15.17 3.32 14.91
C PRO A 101 15.32 3.71 13.44
N ASN A 102 15.64 2.73 12.60
CA ASN A 102 15.79 2.93 11.16
C ASN A 102 14.49 3.33 10.46
N TYR A 103 13.36 2.82 10.95
CA TYR A 103 12.03 3.07 10.39
C TYR A 103 11.02 3.22 11.51
N SER A 104 9.94 3.96 11.24
CA SER A 104 8.84 4.15 12.19
C SER A 104 7.49 4.21 11.48
N ILE A 105 6.45 3.79 12.20
CA ILE A 105 5.05 3.94 11.80
C ILE A 105 4.33 4.56 12.99
N GLU A 106 3.71 5.71 12.80
CA GLU A 106 2.88 6.40 13.79
C GLU A 106 1.42 6.30 13.35
N ILE A 107 0.56 5.80 14.22
CA ILE A 107 -0.87 5.59 13.98
C ILE A 107 -1.62 6.43 14.99
N THR A 108 -2.50 7.31 14.52
CA THR A 108 -3.33 8.18 15.37
C THR A 108 -4.78 7.74 15.30
N GLU A 109 -5.40 7.54 16.45
CA GLU A 109 -6.81 7.18 16.60
C GLU A 109 -7.68 8.42 16.88
N GLU A 110 -9.00 8.30 16.75
CA GLU A 110 -9.99 9.38 16.94
C GLU A 110 -9.93 10.06 18.31
N ASP A 111 -9.54 9.33 19.36
CA ASP A 111 -9.38 9.86 20.70
C ASP A 111 -8.07 10.62 20.92
N GLY A 112 -7.24 10.72 19.89
CA GLY A 112 -5.92 11.35 19.91
C GLY A 112 -4.80 10.45 20.44
N THR A 113 -5.07 9.18 20.69
CA THR A 113 -4.03 8.21 21.05
C THR A 113 -3.10 8.00 19.85
N VAL A 114 -1.79 8.05 20.10
CA VAL A 114 -0.76 7.78 19.08
C VAL A 114 -0.02 6.50 19.44
N THR A 115 -0.07 5.53 18.57
CA THR A 115 0.70 4.29 18.65
C THR A 115 1.88 4.37 17.70
N THR A 116 3.10 4.33 18.23
CA THR A 116 4.34 4.33 17.44
C THR A 116 4.92 2.93 17.40
N VAL A 117 5.17 2.41 16.21
CA VAL A 117 5.90 1.16 15.96
C VAL A 117 7.28 1.52 15.42
N SER A 118 8.32 1.17 16.16
CA SER A 118 9.71 1.47 15.81
C SER A 118 10.44 0.21 15.36
N PHE A 119 11.16 0.31 14.24
CA PHE A 119 11.92 -0.77 13.65
C PHE A 119 13.42 -0.45 13.74
N GLY A 120 14.14 -1.24 14.50
CA GLY A 120 15.59 -1.14 14.69
C GLY A 120 16.38 -1.97 13.68
N ASP A 121 17.36 -2.71 14.18
CA ASP A 121 18.27 -3.49 13.36
C ASP A 121 17.62 -4.69 12.70
N SER A 122 18.10 -5.05 11.51
CA SER A 122 17.68 -6.24 10.80
C SER A 122 18.44 -7.47 11.28
N THR A 123 17.73 -8.58 11.44
CA THR A 123 18.33 -9.90 11.67
C THR A 123 18.65 -10.64 10.37
N GLY A 124 18.39 -10.01 9.21
CA GLY A 124 18.50 -10.57 7.85
C GLY A 124 17.13 -10.89 7.23
N THR A 125 16.26 -11.58 7.93
CA THR A 125 14.87 -11.88 7.50
C THR A 125 13.84 -11.04 8.24
N ASP A 126 14.16 -10.60 9.45
CA ASP A 126 13.25 -9.90 10.35
C ASP A 126 13.88 -8.58 10.81
N TYR A 127 13.05 -7.72 11.39
CA TYR A 127 13.48 -6.54 12.15
C TYR A 127 13.18 -6.73 13.63
N TYR A 128 14.03 -6.14 14.48
CA TYR A 128 13.67 -5.88 15.87
C TYR A 128 12.67 -4.73 15.91
N VAL A 129 11.61 -4.89 16.69
CA VAL A 129 10.50 -3.94 16.73
C VAL A 129 10.09 -3.69 18.17
N THR A 130 9.74 -2.44 18.49
CA THR A 130 9.07 -2.07 19.74
C THR A 130 7.84 -1.22 19.46
N VAL A 131 6.92 -1.15 20.43
CA VAL A 131 5.70 -0.34 20.33
C VAL A 131 5.67 0.64 21.50
N GLY A 132 5.60 1.93 21.18
CA GLY A 132 5.60 3.00 22.17
C GLY A 132 6.76 2.85 23.17
N ASP A 133 6.53 3.23 24.40
CA ASP A 133 7.51 3.17 25.49
C ASP A 133 7.47 1.85 26.28
N THR A 134 6.94 0.77 25.72
CA THR A 134 6.72 -0.49 26.45
C THR A 134 8.01 -1.19 26.85
N GLY A 135 9.12 -0.91 26.16
CA GLY A 135 10.39 -1.62 26.33
C GLY A 135 10.35 -3.09 25.92
N THR A 136 9.22 -3.55 25.38
CA THR A 136 9.09 -4.90 24.87
C THR A 136 9.63 -4.98 23.45
N VAL A 137 10.50 -5.95 23.21
CA VAL A 137 11.10 -6.16 21.88
C VAL A 137 10.48 -7.38 21.22
N TYR A 138 10.17 -7.24 19.94
CA TYR A 138 9.65 -8.28 19.07
C TYR A 138 10.58 -8.51 17.88
N THR A 139 10.42 -9.64 17.20
CA THR A 139 10.91 -9.80 15.84
C THR A 139 9.73 -9.90 14.89
N VAL A 140 9.80 -9.12 13.80
CA VAL A 140 8.74 -9.01 12.79
C VAL A 140 9.36 -9.24 11.42
N ALA A 141 8.73 -10.05 10.58
CA ALA A 141 9.22 -10.32 9.23
C ALA A 141 9.45 -9.02 8.44
N SER A 142 10.57 -8.94 7.73
CA SER A 142 10.93 -7.73 6.95
C SER A 142 9.90 -7.37 5.88
N SER A 143 9.12 -8.34 5.41
CA SER A 143 8.04 -8.15 4.45
C SER A 143 6.90 -7.25 4.97
N VAL A 144 6.78 -7.04 6.28
CA VAL A 144 5.79 -6.12 6.85
C VAL A 144 5.97 -4.69 6.36
N LEU A 145 7.22 -4.32 6.01
CA LEU A 145 7.52 -2.99 5.46
C LEU A 145 7.27 -2.87 3.95
N ASP A 146 6.93 -3.96 3.25
CA ASP A 146 6.75 -3.91 1.79
C ASP A 146 5.56 -3.03 1.37
N ASP A 147 4.49 -3.01 2.17
CA ASP A 147 3.33 -2.16 1.94
C ASP A 147 3.66 -0.65 2.10
N PHE A 148 4.71 -0.32 2.85
CA PHE A 148 5.14 1.07 3.14
C PHE A 148 6.22 1.60 2.19
N LYS A 149 6.73 0.78 1.26
CA LYS A 149 7.80 1.15 0.31
C LYS A 149 7.28 1.79 -0.98
N THR A 150 5.99 2.08 -1.05
CA THR A 150 5.30 2.62 -2.23
C THR A 150 5.62 4.11 -2.39
N GLU A 151 5.90 4.56 -3.61
CA GLU A 151 6.11 5.97 -3.91
C GLU A 151 4.78 6.73 -3.99
N LEU A 152 4.80 8.07 -3.77
CA LEU A 152 3.57 8.88 -3.76
C LEU A 152 2.78 8.76 -5.07
N SER A 153 3.46 8.69 -6.21
CA SER A 153 2.83 8.50 -7.53
C SER A 153 1.92 7.27 -7.62
N ASP A 154 2.23 6.22 -6.86
CA ASP A 154 1.43 4.98 -6.83
C ASP A 154 0.13 5.10 -6.01
N PHE A 155 0.03 6.18 -5.22
CA PHE A 155 -1.18 6.51 -4.46
C PHE A 155 -2.17 7.34 -5.26
N ALA A 156 -1.79 7.83 -6.44
CA ALA A 156 -2.66 8.67 -7.24
C ALA A 156 -3.86 7.92 -7.82
N GLN A 157 -5.02 8.55 -7.76
CA GLN A 157 -6.20 8.16 -8.53
C GLN A 157 -6.03 8.70 -9.95
N LEU A 158 -5.89 7.81 -10.91
CA LEU A 158 -5.85 8.21 -12.32
C LEU A 158 -7.25 8.58 -12.82
N ASP A 159 -7.30 9.52 -13.74
CA ASP A 159 -8.53 9.83 -14.48
C ASP A 159 -9.01 8.61 -15.27
N GLU A 160 -10.31 8.55 -15.50
CA GLU A 160 -10.87 7.54 -16.37
C GLU A 160 -10.66 7.94 -17.83
N TYR A 161 -9.91 7.12 -18.57
CA TYR A 161 -9.81 7.31 -20.01
C TYR A 161 -11.09 6.81 -20.69
N PRO A 162 -11.72 7.59 -21.60
CA PRO A 162 -12.93 7.17 -22.26
C PRO A 162 -12.75 5.86 -23.01
N SER A 163 -13.75 4.96 -22.89
CA SER A 163 -13.77 3.73 -23.71
C SER A 163 -14.12 4.08 -25.15
N ILE A 164 -13.10 4.18 -25.99
CA ILE A 164 -13.23 4.51 -27.41
C ILE A 164 -13.06 3.24 -28.24
N GLY A 165 -13.96 3.03 -29.19
CA GLY A 165 -13.90 1.93 -30.14
C GLY A 165 -14.59 2.30 -31.45
N SER A 166 -14.42 1.50 -32.49
CA SER A 166 -14.99 1.74 -33.82
C SER A 166 -16.51 1.96 -33.87
N GLY A 167 -17.22 1.42 -32.85
CA GLY A 167 -18.67 1.56 -32.74
C GLY A 167 -19.16 2.84 -32.07
N ASN A 168 -18.28 3.61 -31.39
CA ASN A 168 -18.66 4.81 -30.66
C ASN A 168 -17.86 6.06 -31.02
N LEU A 169 -16.78 5.93 -31.78
CA LEU A 169 -16.08 7.07 -32.37
C LEU A 169 -16.91 7.63 -33.52
N LYS A 170 -17.37 8.87 -33.37
CA LYS A 170 -18.12 9.57 -34.44
C LYS A 170 -17.22 10.46 -35.28
N LYS A 171 -16.36 11.22 -34.65
CA LYS A 171 -15.47 12.15 -35.32
C LYS A 171 -14.23 12.39 -34.49
N GLU A 172 -13.09 12.48 -35.17
CA GLU A 172 -11.83 12.91 -34.60
C GLU A 172 -11.14 13.90 -35.52
N VAL A 173 -10.48 14.88 -34.93
CA VAL A 173 -9.68 15.89 -35.66
C VAL A 173 -8.27 15.85 -35.08
N ILE A 174 -7.32 15.46 -35.88
CA ILE A 174 -5.91 15.41 -35.52
C ILE A 174 -5.18 16.52 -36.22
N THR A 175 -4.47 17.35 -35.45
CA THR A 175 -3.56 18.38 -36.00
C THR A 175 -2.11 18.01 -35.68
N GLU A 176 -1.34 17.71 -36.70
CA GLU A 176 0.08 17.38 -36.59
C GLU A 176 0.89 18.29 -37.50
N ASN A 177 1.90 18.97 -36.93
CA ASN A 177 2.78 19.87 -37.66
C ASN A 177 2.02 20.92 -38.52
N GLY A 178 0.90 21.42 -38.03
CA GLY A 178 0.04 22.39 -38.72
C GLY A 178 -0.88 21.78 -39.79
N THR A 179 -0.86 20.47 -40.00
CA THR A 179 -1.77 19.77 -40.92
C THR A 179 -2.90 19.15 -40.11
N THR A 180 -4.13 19.47 -40.46
CA THR A 180 -5.32 18.94 -39.80
C THR A 180 -5.95 17.84 -40.64
N THR A 181 -6.14 16.66 -40.06
CA THR A 181 -6.86 15.53 -40.66
C THR A 181 -8.13 15.27 -39.83
N THR A 182 -9.25 15.06 -40.52
CA THR A 182 -10.53 14.76 -39.90
C THR A 182 -10.94 13.35 -40.27
N TYR A 183 -11.26 12.55 -39.27
CA TYR A 183 -11.85 11.22 -39.42
C TYR A 183 -13.32 11.30 -38.99
N ASP A 184 -14.24 10.91 -39.84
CA ASP A 184 -15.68 11.04 -39.63
C ASP A 184 -16.39 9.74 -39.97
N SER A 185 -17.05 9.13 -38.98
CA SER A 185 -17.75 7.86 -39.15
C SER A 185 -19.02 7.93 -40.02
N GLU A 186 -19.49 9.15 -40.34
CA GLU A 186 -20.59 9.34 -41.27
C GLU A 186 -20.12 9.35 -42.74
N ASN A 187 -18.81 9.37 -42.98
CA ASN A 187 -18.20 9.25 -44.29
C ASN A 187 -17.85 7.79 -44.59
N GLU A 188 -18.63 7.13 -45.42
CA GLU A 188 -18.45 5.71 -45.79
C GLU A 188 -17.07 5.42 -46.42
N ASP A 189 -16.43 6.42 -47.07
CA ASP A 189 -15.09 6.29 -47.66
C ASP A 189 -13.99 6.24 -46.60
N GLN A 190 -14.26 6.57 -45.34
CA GLN A 190 -13.30 6.63 -44.21
C GLN A 190 -13.54 5.53 -43.17
N GLU A 191 -14.35 4.53 -43.44
CA GLU A 191 -14.69 3.48 -42.43
C GLU A 191 -13.45 2.76 -41.90
N GLU A 192 -12.49 2.41 -42.75
CA GLU A 192 -11.26 1.72 -42.34
C GLU A 192 -10.36 2.61 -41.51
N GLU A 193 -10.22 3.87 -41.90
CA GLU A 193 -9.39 4.87 -41.20
C GLU A 193 -9.99 5.19 -39.83
N VAL A 194 -11.29 5.40 -39.73
CA VAL A 194 -12.01 5.62 -38.47
C VAL A 194 -11.85 4.42 -37.55
N ALA A 195 -11.96 3.20 -38.06
CA ALA A 195 -11.77 1.99 -37.27
C ALA A 195 -10.32 1.86 -36.75
N ALA A 196 -9.32 2.22 -37.57
CA ALA A 196 -7.91 2.20 -37.19
C ALA A 196 -7.61 3.24 -36.10
N VAL A 197 -8.10 4.48 -36.26
CA VAL A 197 -7.96 5.55 -35.27
C VAL A 197 -8.65 5.18 -33.96
N ALA A 198 -9.89 4.68 -34.01
CA ALA A 198 -10.61 4.19 -32.83
C ALA A 198 -9.86 3.06 -32.11
N GLY A 199 -9.23 2.17 -32.86
CA GLY A 199 -8.38 1.11 -32.31
C GLY A 199 -7.15 1.64 -31.58
N GLY A 200 -6.50 2.67 -32.14
CA GLY A 200 -5.39 3.36 -31.53
C GLY A 200 -5.78 4.06 -30.24
N LEU A 201 -6.87 4.83 -30.26
CA LEU A 201 -7.39 5.52 -29.08
C LEU A 201 -7.84 4.55 -28.00
N GLY A 202 -8.52 3.47 -28.38
CA GLY A 202 -8.97 2.44 -27.43
C GLY A 202 -7.84 1.65 -26.75
N ALA A 203 -6.63 1.71 -27.29
CA ALA A 203 -5.44 1.10 -26.73
C ALA A 203 -4.71 2.02 -25.71
N VAL A 204 -5.10 3.29 -25.60
CA VAL A 204 -4.51 4.22 -24.65
C VAL A 204 -4.90 3.85 -23.23
N SER A 205 -3.94 3.83 -22.33
CA SER A 205 -4.16 3.67 -20.90
C SER A 205 -3.33 4.68 -20.12
N LEU A 206 -3.93 5.26 -19.10
CA LEU A 206 -3.23 6.13 -18.16
C LEU A 206 -2.46 5.27 -17.17
N THR A 207 -1.20 5.57 -16.93
CA THR A 207 -0.31 4.77 -16.06
C THR A 207 0.18 5.55 -14.85
N THR A 208 0.34 6.87 -14.99
CA THR A 208 0.83 7.77 -13.92
C THR A 208 0.17 9.13 -14.03
N VAL A 209 0.13 9.85 -12.90
CA VAL A 209 -0.20 11.28 -12.88
C VAL A 209 1.08 12.06 -13.15
N ALA A 210 1.08 12.90 -14.19
CA ALA A 210 2.20 13.78 -14.50
C ALA A 210 2.06 15.13 -13.77
N ASP A 211 0.85 15.66 -13.72
CA ASP A 211 0.48 16.88 -13.01
C ASP A 211 -1.01 16.80 -12.66
N TYR A 212 -1.38 17.33 -11.50
CA TYR A 212 -2.78 17.36 -11.01
C TYR A 212 -3.24 18.78 -10.67
N SER A 213 -2.37 19.78 -10.86
CA SER A 213 -2.63 21.19 -10.61
C SER A 213 -2.68 22.01 -11.90
N VAL A 214 -2.85 21.36 -13.05
CA VAL A 214 -2.91 22.01 -14.36
C VAL A 214 -4.14 22.91 -14.46
N GLU A 215 -3.95 24.18 -14.77
CA GLU A 215 -5.03 25.12 -15.05
C GLU A 215 -5.47 25.03 -16.52
N ASP A 216 -6.72 25.40 -16.83
CA ASP A 216 -7.27 25.37 -18.20
C ASP A 216 -6.42 26.15 -19.22
N ALA A 217 -5.61 27.11 -18.76
CA ALA A 217 -4.72 27.90 -19.60
C ALA A 217 -3.47 27.13 -20.09
N ASP A 218 -3.20 25.98 -19.50
CA ASP A 218 -2.03 25.13 -19.78
C ASP A 218 -2.33 24.00 -20.77
N LEU A 219 -3.61 23.85 -21.19
CA LEU A 219 -4.10 22.80 -22.09
C LEU A 219 -4.12 23.22 -23.56
#